data_2b5297f27f2541b62c63c50df73d0a20
#
_entry.id   2b5297f27f2541b62c63c50df73d0a20
#
_cell.length_a   1.000
_cell.length_b   1.000
_cell.length_c   1.000
_cell.angle_alpha   90.00
_cell.angle_beta   90.00
_cell.angle_gamma   90.00
#
_symmetry.space_group_name_H-M   'P 1'
#
loop_
_entity.id
_entity.type
_entity.pdbx_description
1 polymer ?
#
loop_
_entity_poly.entity_id
_entity_poly.type
_entity_poly.pdbx_seq_one_letter_code
_entity_poly.pdbx_strand_id
1 'polypeptide(L)'
;MEPLLDEVAIKALVTKERYYRDSAQFDALRECYHPDASQTCIDITWYQGDVDGFVAGSREMAARGGGSTIHTITPVDVRINGGKAFCVSVGSIISRFSSGGVDYDLVSHCRFLSRLQKEGDSGNRGWMMLSMEVIYIHDGIIPAIPADIDVQFQAAVDAGTTTRESYKYLALVLLQRGYRVKDSLPGVDDPQRLEAVMQKNLSWLR
;
A
#
# COMPACT_ATOMS: atom_id res chain seq x y z
N MET A 1 24.22 16.46 -10.95
CA MET A 1 23.99 16.57 -9.49
C MET A 1 22.50 16.62 -9.16
N GLU A 2 21.70 17.43 -9.86
CA GLU A 2 20.22 17.47 -9.66
C GLU A 2 19.49 16.13 -9.75
N PRO A 3 19.71 15.27 -10.76
CA PRO A 3 18.96 14.00 -10.84
C PRO A 3 19.16 13.07 -9.64
N LEU A 4 20.37 13.06 -9.06
CA LEU A 4 20.67 12.26 -7.87
C LEU A 4 19.95 12.81 -6.63
N LEU A 5 19.88 14.11 -6.47
CA LEU A 5 19.16 14.75 -5.36
C LEU A 5 17.65 14.50 -5.47
N ASP A 6 17.10 14.56 -6.67
CA ASP A 6 15.69 14.23 -6.92
C ASP A 6 15.40 12.77 -6.60
N GLU A 7 16.24 11.83 -7.01
CA GLU A 7 16.09 10.42 -6.68
C GLU A 7 16.10 10.18 -5.15
N VAL A 8 17.04 10.81 -4.44
CA VAL A 8 17.11 10.71 -2.96
C VAL A 8 15.86 11.30 -2.31
N ALA A 9 15.39 12.47 -2.79
CA ALA A 9 14.19 13.11 -2.27
C ALA A 9 12.93 12.27 -2.49
N ILE A 10 12.78 11.67 -3.68
CA ILE A 10 11.67 10.76 -4.00
C ILE A 10 11.68 9.53 -3.09
N LYS A 11 12.83 8.86 -2.95
CA LYS A 11 12.97 7.70 -2.07
C LYS A 11 12.62 8.02 -0.62
N ALA A 12 13.11 9.16 -0.13
CA ALA A 12 12.82 9.63 1.22
C ALA A 12 11.32 9.92 1.41
N LEU A 13 10.67 10.59 0.45
CA LEU A 13 9.25 10.92 0.51
C LEU A 13 8.38 9.66 0.56
N VAL A 14 8.59 8.72 -0.35
CA VAL A 14 7.81 7.46 -0.42
C VAL A 14 7.98 6.63 0.86
N THR A 15 9.19 6.63 1.46
CA THR A 15 9.45 5.93 2.72
C THR A 15 8.75 6.62 3.89
N LYS A 16 8.83 7.96 3.98
CA LYS A 16 8.18 8.75 5.04
C LYS A 16 6.67 8.61 5.00
N GLU A 17 6.08 8.58 3.82
CA GLU A 17 4.64 8.44 3.64
C GLU A 17 4.13 7.17 4.34
N ARG A 18 4.78 6.01 4.14
CA ARG A 18 4.41 4.77 4.84
C ARG A 18 4.65 4.85 6.35
N TYR A 19 5.76 5.44 6.77
CA TYR A 19 6.06 5.65 8.17
C TYR A 19 5.00 6.52 8.87
N TYR A 20 4.58 7.63 8.25
CA TYR A 20 3.56 8.50 8.83
C TYR A 20 2.20 7.81 8.93
N ARG A 21 1.83 7.02 7.94
CA ARG A 21 0.61 6.22 7.96
C ARG A 21 0.64 5.21 9.12
N ASP A 22 1.73 4.46 9.28
CA ASP A 22 1.84 3.40 10.29
C ASP A 22 1.99 3.92 11.71
N SER A 23 2.56 5.12 11.86
CA SER A 23 2.70 5.81 13.15
C SER A 23 1.55 6.78 13.48
N ALA A 24 0.45 6.71 12.72
CA ALA A 24 -0.75 7.54 12.89
C ALA A 24 -0.50 9.07 12.83
N GLN A 25 0.55 9.50 12.11
CA GLN A 25 0.87 10.90 11.85
C GLN A 25 0.11 11.39 10.60
N PHE A 26 -1.21 11.43 10.68
CA PHE A 26 -2.07 11.59 9.50
C PHE A 26 -1.98 12.96 8.82
N ASP A 27 -1.63 14.03 9.54
CA ASP A 27 -1.42 15.33 8.93
C ASP A 27 -0.13 15.32 8.11
N ALA A 28 0.95 14.77 8.64
CA ALA A 28 2.21 14.57 7.91
C ALA A 28 2.04 13.59 6.72
N LEU A 29 1.20 12.56 6.87
CA LEU A 29 0.80 11.67 5.78
C LEU A 29 0.15 12.47 4.64
N ARG A 30 -0.82 13.34 4.97
CA ARG A 30 -1.52 14.17 3.97
C ARG A 30 -0.56 15.10 3.22
N GLU A 31 0.43 15.66 3.92
CA GLU A 31 1.44 16.55 3.36
C GLU A 31 2.41 15.86 2.37
N CYS A 32 2.50 14.54 2.38
CA CYS A 32 3.27 13.80 1.38
C CYS A 32 2.65 13.83 -0.02
N TYR A 33 1.36 14.15 -0.11
CA TYR A 33 0.60 14.12 -1.36
C TYR A 33 0.32 15.53 -1.89
N HIS A 34 0.01 15.59 -3.17
CA HIS A 34 -0.37 16.82 -3.85
C HIS A 34 -1.47 17.56 -3.08
N PRO A 35 -1.39 18.90 -2.94
CA PRO A 35 -2.37 19.69 -2.16
C PRO A 35 -3.78 19.62 -2.72
N ASP A 36 -3.93 19.59 -4.04
CA ASP A 36 -5.20 19.33 -4.70
C ASP A 36 -5.48 17.82 -4.74
N ALA A 37 -6.36 17.35 -3.86
CA ALA A 37 -6.72 15.94 -3.72
C ALA A 37 -7.28 15.35 -5.03
N SER A 38 -7.93 16.15 -5.87
CA SER A 38 -8.52 15.70 -7.14
C SER A 38 -7.45 15.20 -8.14
N GLN A 39 -6.18 15.57 -7.96
CA GLN A 39 -5.05 15.09 -8.73
C GLN A 39 -4.46 13.79 -8.18
N THR A 40 -4.97 13.28 -7.06
CA THR A 40 -4.45 12.07 -6.42
C THR A 40 -5.32 10.85 -6.70
N CYS A 41 -4.70 9.67 -6.67
CA CYS A 41 -5.39 8.40 -6.86
C CYS A 41 -4.73 7.30 -6.02
N ILE A 42 -5.43 6.81 -5.03
CA ILE A 42 -5.02 5.67 -4.21
C ILE A 42 -5.88 4.47 -4.62
N ASP A 43 -5.27 3.37 -5.02
CA ASP A 43 -5.98 2.13 -5.38
C ASP A 43 -5.30 0.91 -4.73
N ILE A 44 -5.83 0.50 -3.59
CA ILE A 44 -5.31 -0.56 -2.73
C ILE A 44 -6.44 -1.49 -2.27
N THR A 45 -6.11 -2.52 -1.50
CA THR A 45 -7.07 -3.55 -1.07
C THR A 45 -8.34 -3.03 -0.40
N TRP A 46 -8.21 -2.03 0.47
CA TRP A 46 -9.32 -1.57 1.31
C TRP A 46 -9.84 -0.17 0.93
N TYR A 47 -9.16 0.51 -0.02
CA TYR A 47 -9.53 1.87 -0.41
C TYR A 47 -9.28 2.12 -1.89
N GLN A 48 -10.19 2.88 -2.51
CA GLN A 48 -10.01 3.45 -3.84
C GLN A 48 -10.61 4.86 -3.86
N GLY A 49 -9.79 5.86 -4.18
CA GLY A 49 -10.23 7.26 -4.23
C GLY A 49 -9.05 8.23 -4.15
N ASP A 50 -9.32 9.44 -3.70
CA ASP A 50 -8.32 10.48 -3.48
C ASP A 50 -7.60 10.35 -2.13
N VAL A 51 -6.61 11.21 -1.90
CA VAL A 51 -5.81 11.20 -0.67
C VAL A 51 -6.61 11.62 0.57
N ASP A 52 -7.57 12.53 0.45
CA ASP A 52 -8.34 13.00 1.60
C ASP A 52 -9.21 11.89 2.18
N GLY A 53 -9.89 11.13 1.32
CA GLY A 53 -10.63 9.94 1.73
C GLY A 53 -9.71 8.82 2.26
N PHE A 54 -8.52 8.64 1.69
CA PHE A 54 -7.53 7.68 2.18
C PHE A 54 -7.06 8.02 3.60
N VAL A 55 -6.75 9.29 3.87
CA VAL A 55 -6.34 9.76 5.20
C VAL A 55 -7.48 9.62 6.21
N ALA A 56 -8.70 9.99 5.83
CA ALA A 56 -9.89 9.83 6.69
C ALA A 56 -10.13 8.36 7.06
N GLY A 57 -10.13 7.46 6.08
CA GLY A 57 -10.26 6.02 6.32
C GLY A 57 -9.12 5.42 7.16
N SER A 58 -7.90 5.93 6.99
CA SER A 58 -6.74 5.52 7.82
C SER A 58 -6.91 5.93 9.28
N ARG A 59 -7.44 7.13 9.55
CA ARG A 59 -7.78 7.60 10.91
C ARG A 59 -8.86 6.72 11.55
N GLU A 60 -9.92 6.41 10.80
CA GLU A 60 -10.99 5.53 11.28
C GLU A 60 -10.49 4.12 11.59
N MET A 61 -9.64 3.55 10.71
CA MET A 61 -9.05 2.24 10.92
C MET A 61 -8.20 2.21 12.19
N ALA A 62 -7.38 3.23 12.44
CA ALA A 62 -6.59 3.36 13.66
C ALA A 62 -7.46 3.51 14.91
N ALA A 63 -8.52 4.31 14.86
CA ALA A 63 -9.44 4.54 15.98
C ALA A 63 -10.22 3.29 16.39
N ARG A 64 -10.49 2.37 15.45
CA ARG A 64 -11.17 1.09 15.71
C ARG A 64 -10.25 0.04 16.37
N GLY A 65 -9.01 0.38 16.68
CA GLY A 65 -8.06 -0.56 17.28
C GLY A 65 -7.61 -1.65 16.31
N GLY A 66 -7.57 -1.35 15.02
CA GLY A 66 -7.30 -2.28 13.93
C GLY A 66 -5.89 -2.86 13.89
N GLY A 67 -5.32 -3.28 15.02
CA GLY A 67 -4.05 -3.96 15.15
C GLY A 67 -2.85 -3.12 14.68
N SER A 68 -1.65 -3.48 15.08
CA SER A 68 -0.45 -2.85 14.55
C SER A 68 -0.19 -3.37 13.13
N THR A 69 -0.43 -2.52 12.13
CA THR A 69 -0.01 -2.80 10.76
C THR A 69 1.27 -2.03 10.50
N ILE A 70 2.28 -2.72 10.00
CA ILE A 70 3.58 -2.16 9.65
C ILE A 70 3.82 -2.45 8.17
N HIS A 71 4.28 -1.43 7.44
CA HIS A 71 4.73 -1.60 6.05
C HIS A 71 6.26 -1.51 6.01
N THR A 72 6.91 -2.59 5.63
CA THR A 72 8.29 -2.46 5.16
C THR A 72 8.25 -1.95 3.73
N ILE A 73 9.09 -0.97 3.40
CA ILE A 73 9.15 -0.42 2.05
C ILE A 73 10.58 -0.05 1.68
N THR A 74 11.01 -0.51 0.52
CA THR A 74 12.34 -0.21 -0.04
C THR A 74 12.17 0.25 -1.48
N PRO A 75 12.32 1.56 -1.78
CA PRO A 75 12.32 2.08 -3.14
C PRO A 75 13.51 1.52 -3.94
N VAL A 76 13.22 0.82 -5.04
CA VAL A 76 14.22 0.08 -5.83
C VAL A 76 14.41 0.63 -7.24
N ASP A 77 13.38 1.20 -7.87
CA ASP A 77 13.46 1.77 -9.22
C ASP A 77 12.77 3.15 -9.22
N VAL A 78 13.52 4.19 -9.57
CA VAL A 78 13.01 5.57 -9.70
C VAL A 78 13.31 6.06 -11.10
N ARG A 79 12.27 6.38 -11.84
CA ARG A 79 12.36 6.93 -13.20
C ARG A 79 11.85 8.36 -13.20
N ILE A 80 12.65 9.29 -13.70
CA ILE A 80 12.36 10.73 -13.71
C ILE A 80 12.31 11.20 -15.15
N ASN A 81 11.28 11.98 -15.48
CA ASN A 81 11.16 12.70 -16.74
C ASN A 81 10.65 14.14 -16.48
N GLY A 82 11.58 15.10 -16.49
CA GLY A 82 11.28 16.49 -16.12
C GLY A 82 10.71 16.59 -14.71
N GLY A 83 9.53 17.17 -14.57
CA GLY A 83 8.82 17.33 -13.30
C GLY A 83 7.98 16.11 -12.89
N LYS A 84 8.07 14.96 -13.58
CA LYS A 84 7.34 13.74 -13.27
C LYS A 84 8.30 12.64 -12.82
N ALA A 85 7.86 11.80 -11.89
CA ALA A 85 8.59 10.61 -11.50
C ALA A 85 7.66 9.42 -11.24
N PHE A 86 8.16 8.23 -11.55
CA PHE A 86 7.54 6.95 -11.21
C PHE A 86 8.50 6.14 -10.34
N CYS A 87 8.05 5.78 -9.14
CA CYS A 87 8.82 5.01 -8.17
C CYS A 87 8.18 3.63 -7.96
N VAL A 88 9.00 2.58 -8.08
CA VAL A 88 8.65 1.22 -7.68
C VAL A 88 9.39 0.90 -6.39
N SER A 89 8.64 0.45 -5.38
CA SER A 89 9.19 -0.05 -4.13
C SER A 89 8.81 -1.50 -3.93
N VAL A 90 9.69 -2.28 -3.31
CA VAL A 90 9.37 -3.62 -2.81
C VAL A 90 9.14 -3.55 -1.31
N GLY A 91 8.27 -4.42 -0.79
CA GLY A 91 8.02 -4.45 0.64
C GLY A 91 6.93 -5.42 1.05
N SER A 92 6.53 -5.32 2.30
CA SER A 92 5.51 -6.18 2.89
C SER A 92 4.56 -5.39 3.76
N ILE A 93 3.32 -5.85 3.81
CA ILE A 93 2.31 -5.46 4.77
C ILE A 93 2.30 -6.53 5.86
N ILE A 94 2.62 -6.16 7.09
CA ILE A 94 2.66 -7.06 8.24
C ILE A 94 1.60 -6.60 9.23
N SER A 95 0.70 -7.49 9.64
CA SER A 95 -0.39 -7.11 10.57
C SER A 95 -0.65 -8.22 11.58
N ARG A 96 -0.55 -7.89 12.88
CA ARG A 96 -0.95 -8.76 13.97
C ARG A 96 -2.46 -8.71 14.17
N PHE A 97 -3.11 -9.86 14.35
CA PHE A 97 -4.51 -9.99 14.69
C PHE A 97 -4.75 -11.24 15.55
N SER A 98 -5.90 -11.30 16.24
CA SER A 98 -6.27 -12.46 17.05
C SER A 98 -7.55 -13.09 16.50
N SER A 99 -7.61 -14.41 16.52
CA SER A 99 -8.81 -15.20 16.19
C SER A 99 -8.88 -16.40 17.11
N GLY A 100 -10.05 -16.66 17.72
CA GLY A 100 -10.26 -17.77 18.66
C GLY A 100 -9.30 -17.79 19.88
N GLY A 101 -8.76 -16.65 20.28
CA GLY A 101 -7.76 -16.56 21.34
C GLY A 101 -6.32 -16.85 20.93
N VAL A 102 -6.09 -17.09 19.64
CA VAL A 102 -4.76 -17.28 19.05
C VAL A 102 -4.34 -16.03 18.30
N ASP A 103 -3.10 -15.58 18.50
CA ASP A 103 -2.50 -14.47 17.78
C ASP A 103 -1.82 -14.93 16.51
N TYR A 104 -2.04 -14.21 15.43
CA TYR A 104 -1.49 -14.47 14.09
C TYR A 104 -0.79 -13.26 13.52
N ASP A 105 0.24 -13.50 12.73
CA ASP A 105 0.84 -12.51 11.84
C ASP A 105 0.44 -12.80 10.38
N LEU A 106 -0.28 -11.85 9.78
CA LEU A 106 -0.41 -11.76 8.33
C LEU A 106 0.85 -11.12 7.76
N VAL A 107 1.44 -11.72 6.74
CA VAL A 107 2.51 -11.11 5.93
C VAL A 107 2.09 -11.15 4.47
N SER A 108 1.97 -9.99 3.84
CA SER A 108 1.65 -9.87 2.41
C SER A 108 2.79 -9.15 1.69
N HIS A 109 3.45 -9.84 0.76
CA HIS A 109 4.56 -9.29 -0.03
C HIS A 109 4.04 -8.56 -1.25
N CYS A 110 4.56 -7.35 -1.49
CA CYS A 110 4.02 -6.43 -2.48
C CYS A 110 5.10 -5.65 -3.22
N ARG A 111 4.71 -5.10 -4.38
CA ARG A 111 5.37 -3.95 -5.00
C ARG A 111 4.44 -2.75 -4.93
N PHE A 112 4.94 -1.63 -4.43
CA PHE A 112 4.21 -0.37 -4.34
C PHE A 112 4.61 0.51 -5.52
N LEU A 113 3.63 1.07 -6.20
CA LEU A 113 3.78 1.91 -7.39
C LEU A 113 3.33 3.31 -7.05
N SER A 114 4.21 4.29 -7.17
CA SER A 114 3.92 5.68 -6.84
C SER A 114 4.27 6.60 -8.00
N ARG A 115 3.31 7.42 -8.44
CA ARG A 115 3.56 8.55 -9.31
C ARG A 115 3.80 9.78 -8.46
N LEU A 116 4.78 10.60 -8.86
CA LEU A 116 5.15 11.80 -8.16
C LEU A 116 5.31 12.94 -9.16
N GLN A 117 5.02 14.14 -8.70
CA GLN A 117 5.22 15.37 -9.45
C GLN A 117 6.03 16.37 -8.64
N LYS A 118 6.90 17.09 -9.31
CA LYS A 118 7.67 18.17 -8.71
C LYS A 118 6.85 19.45 -8.76
N GLU A 119 6.52 20.02 -7.61
CA GLU A 119 5.73 21.23 -7.48
C GLU A 119 6.62 22.47 -7.37
N GLY A 120 6.31 23.52 -8.16
CA GLY A 120 6.64 24.91 -7.92
C GLY A 120 7.87 25.49 -8.58
N ASP A 121 7.66 26.67 -9.19
CA ASP A 121 8.71 27.64 -9.60
C ASP A 121 9.11 28.58 -8.46
N SER A 122 8.49 28.53 -7.31
CA SER A 122 8.72 29.45 -6.18
C SER A 122 9.23 28.74 -4.92
N GLY A 123 10.38 28.15 -5.03
CA GLY A 123 11.40 28.11 -3.95
C GLY A 123 11.18 27.12 -2.80
N ASN A 124 10.12 26.33 -2.66
CA ASN A 124 10.01 25.48 -1.47
C ASN A 124 9.08 24.24 -1.53
N ARG A 125 8.52 23.87 -2.67
CA ARG A 125 7.78 22.60 -2.79
C ARG A 125 8.58 21.63 -3.65
N GLY A 126 9.00 20.54 -3.02
CA GLY A 126 9.72 19.45 -3.67
C GLY A 126 8.79 18.48 -4.38
N TRP A 127 9.17 17.22 -4.42
CA TRP A 127 8.36 16.15 -4.96
C TRP A 127 7.14 15.87 -4.08
N MET A 128 5.98 15.67 -4.71
CA MET A 128 4.71 15.32 -4.08
C MET A 128 4.14 14.06 -4.72
N MET A 129 3.55 13.17 -3.92
CA MET A 129 2.91 11.96 -4.43
C MET A 129 1.56 12.29 -5.09
N LEU A 130 1.30 11.66 -6.25
CA LEU A 130 0.01 11.70 -6.95
C LEU A 130 -0.75 10.39 -6.82
N SER A 131 -0.04 9.26 -6.71
CA SER A 131 -0.73 7.98 -6.61
C SER A 131 0.01 6.98 -5.75
N MET A 132 -0.77 6.01 -5.27
CA MET A 132 -0.27 4.76 -4.73
C MET A 132 -1.15 3.62 -5.21
N GLU A 133 -0.53 2.66 -5.89
CA GLU A 133 -1.14 1.41 -6.34
C GLU A 133 -0.25 0.26 -5.86
N VAL A 134 -0.81 -0.93 -5.76
CA VAL A 134 -0.07 -2.09 -5.25
C VAL A 134 -0.21 -3.27 -6.20
N ILE A 135 0.91 -3.95 -6.49
CA ILE A 135 0.95 -5.28 -7.10
C ILE A 135 1.21 -6.28 -5.98
N TYR A 136 0.25 -7.18 -5.76
CA TYR A 136 0.34 -8.23 -4.74
C TYR A 136 1.10 -9.43 -5.30
N ILE A 137 2.01 -10.01 -4.50
CA ILE A 137 2.88 -11.11 -4.93
C ILE A 137 2.39 -12.42 -4.33
N HIS A 138 2.43 -12.53 -3.02
CA HIS A 138 1.86 -13.63 -2.25
C HIS A 138 1.71 -13.19 -0.80
N ASP A 139 0.87 -13.89 -0.06
CA ASP A 139 0.68 -13.65 1.36
C ASP A 139 0.61 -14.96 2.14
N GLY A 140 0.65 -14.84 3.47
CA GLY A 140 0.55 -15.96 4.38
C GLY A 140 0.16 -15.51 5.77
N ILE A 141 -0.34 -16.45 6.58
CA ILE A 141 -0.70 -16.25 7.97
C ILE A 141 0.09 -17.26 8.81
N ILE A 142 0.74 -16.77 9.86
CA ILE A 142 1.58 -17.56 10.75
C ILE A 142 1.09 -17.33 12.19
N PRO A 143 0.78 -18.39 12.97
CA PRO A 143 0.50 -18.23 14.39
C PRO A 143 1.73 -17.68 15.11
N ALA A 144 1.52 -16.72 16.02
CA ALA A 144 2.60 -16.11 16.80
C ALA A 144 3.33 -17.11 17.69
N ILE A 145 2.61 -18.15 18.14
CA ILE A 145 3.16 -19.32 18.83
C ILE A 145 2.87 -20.54 17.95
N PRO A 146 3.87 -21.26 17.43
CA PRO A 146 3.70 -22.31 16.41
C PRO A 146 2.82 -23.51 16.80
N ALA A 147 2.41 -23.67 18.06
CA ALA A 147 1.66 -24.84 18.53
C ALA A 147 0.14 -24.67 18.47
N ASP A 148 -0.38 -23.46 18.29
CA ASP A 148 -1.79 -23.18 18.44
C ASP A 148 -2.44 -22.80 17.11
N ILE A 149 -3.38 -23.61 16.65
CA ILE A 149 -4.20 -23.32 15.48
C ILE A 149 -5.66 -23.27 15.91
N ASP A 150 -6.35 -22.15 15.67
CA ASP A 150 -7.79 -22.07 15.79
C ASP A 150 -8.44 -22.83 14.62
N VAL A 151 -9.17 -23.92 14.95
CA VAL A 151 -9.84 -24.77 13.97
C VAL A 151 -10.91 -24.00 13.19
N GLN A 152 -11.60 -23.06 13.83
CA GLN A 152 -12.64 -22.25 13.17
C GLN A 152 -12.00 -21.25 12.20
N PHE A 153 -10.86 -20.66 12.57
CA PHE A 153 -10.09 -19.81 11.67
C PHE A 153 -9.56 -20.60 10.48
N GLN A 154 -9.04 -21.82 10.70
CA GLN A 154 -8.61 -22.70 9.61
C GLN A 154 -9.76 -23.00 8.64
N ALA A 155 -10.95 -23.31 9.15
CA ALA A 155 -12.13 -23.54 8.30
C ALA A 155 -12.52 -22.28 7.49
N ALA A 156 -12.37 -21.07 8.04
CA ALA A 156 -12.59 -19.83 7.31
C ALA A 156 -11.53 -19.58 6.22
N VAL A 157 -10.28 -19.95 6.49
CA VAL A 157 -9.20 -19.94 5.48
C VAL A 157 -9.51 -20.91 4.33
N ASP A 158 -9.95 -22.12 4.66
CA ASP A 158 -10.27 -23.16 3.69
C ASP A 158 -11.50 -22.81 2.83
N ALA A 159 -12.49 -22.10 3.42
CA ALA A 159 -13.67 -21.62 2.70
C ALA A 159 -13.33 -20.54 1.65
N GLY A 160 -12.24 -19.81 1.87
CA GLY A 160 -11.78 -18.75 0.97
C GLY A 160 -12.69 -17.51 0.96
N THR A 161 -12.14 -16.40 0.54
CA THR A 161 -12.88 -15.12 0.38
C THR A 161 -12.68 -14.52 -0.99
N THR A 162 -11.69 -14.99 -1.72
CA THR A 162 -11.34 -14.57 -3.08
C THR A 162 -10.70 -15.74 -3.83
N THR A 163 -10.78 -15.73 -5.14
CA THR A 163 -10.06 -16.66 -6.02
C THR A 163 -8.62 -16.23 -6.30
N ARG A 164 -8.19 -15.10 -5.74
CA ARG A 164 -6.89 -14.47 -6.01
C ARG A 164 -5.83 -14.96 -5.01
N GLU A 165 -4.88 -15.74 -5.50
CA GLU A 165 -3.81 -16.33 -4.67
C GLU A 165 -2.80 -15.29 -4.16
N SER A 166 -2.61 -14.19 -4.90
CA SER A 166 -1.62 -13.17 -4.55
C SER A 166 -1.96 -12.34 -3.31
N TYR A 167 -3.24 -12.31 -2.87
CA TYR A 167 -3.69 -11.57 -1.67
C TYR A 167 -4.84 -12.26 -0.93
N LYS A 168 -4.87 -13.56 -0.96
CA LYS A 168 -5.93 -14.41 -0.39
C LYS A 168 -6.14 -14.17 1.11
N TYR A 169 -5.06 -14.20 1.86
CA TYR A 169 -5.11 -14.08 3.32
C TYR A 169 -5.27 -12.61 3.76
N LEU A 170 -4.71 -11.67 3.01
CA LEU A 170 -4.97 -10.24 3.24
C LEU A 170 -6.45 -9.91 3.04
N ALA A 171 -7.09 -10.46 1.99
CA ALA A 171 -8.52 -10.30 1.77
C ALA A 171 -9.36 -10.89 2.89
N LEU A 172 -8.99 -12.06 3.42
CA LEU A 172 -9.66 -12.69 4.55
C LEU A 172 -9.61 -11.82 5.82
N VAL A 173 -8.42 -11.35 6.19
CA VAL A 173 -8.22 -10.50 7.38
C VAL A 173 -8.95 -9.17 7.24
N LEU A 174 -8.94 -8.56 6.06
CA LEU A 174 -9.68 -7.32 5.79
C LEU A 174 -11.19 -7.53 5.84
N LEU A 175 -11.70 -8.66 5.34
CA LEU A 175 -13.13 -9.00 5.43
C LEU A 175 -13.58 -9.15 6.89
N GLN A 176 -12.79 -9.78 7.75
CA GLN A 176 -13.07 -9.89 9.19
C GLN A 176 -13.12 -8.51 9.89
N ARG A 177 -12.40 -7.53 9.35
CA ARG A 177 -12.41 -6.12 9.80
C ARG A 177 -13.53 -5.29 9.14
N GLY A 178 -14.39 -5.91 8.32
CA GLY A 178 -15.52 -5.24 7.65
C GLY A 178 -15.19 -4.58 6.31
N TYR A 179 -14.00 -4.84 5.74
CA TYR A 179 -13.61 -4.31 4.44
C TYR A 179 -13.86 -5.35 3.34
N ARG A 180 -14.41 -4.93 2.20
CA ARG A 180 -14.51 -5.76 1.02
C ARG A 180 -13.33 -5.51 0.09
N VAL A 181 -12.61 -6.57 -0.26
CA VAL A 181 -11.52 -6.52 -1.22
C VAL A 181 -12.03 -6.95 -2.59
N LYS A 182 -11.74 -6.18 -3.63
CA LYS A 182 -12.13 -6.50 -5.01
C LYS A 182 -11.14 -7.50 -5.64
N ASP A 183 -11.66 -8.41 -6.47
CA ASP A 183 -10.83 -9.39 -7.19
C ASP A 183 -10.09 -8.79 -8.41
N SER A 184 -10.28 -7.48 -8.65
CA SER A 184 -9.68 -6.78 -9.80
C SER A 184 -8.32 -6.13 -9.51
N LEU A 185 -7.76 -6.30 -8.32
CA LEU A 185 -6.46 -5.71 -7.99
C LEU A 185 -5.32 -6.40 -8.75
N PRO A 186 -4.25 -5.65 -9.10
CA PRO A 186 -3.08 -6.21 -9.73
C PRO A 186 -2.37 -7.23 -8.81
N GLY A 187 -2.00 -8.37 -9.35
CA GLY A 187 -1.26 -9.41 -8.65
C GLY A 187 -0.45 -10.24 -9.64
N VAL A 188 0.57 -10.94 -9.15
CA VAL A 188 1.40 -11.81 -10.00
C VAL A 188 0.65 -13.01 -10.57
N ASP A 189 -0.49 -13.37 -9.97
CA ASP A 189 -1.43 -14.38 -10.41
C ASP A 189 -2.34 -13.91 -11.59
N ASP A 190 -2.26 -12.62 -11.98
CA ASP A 190 -2.96 -12.05 -13.12
C ASP A 190 -1.98 -11.19 -13.95
N PRO A 191 -1.22 -11.81 -14.87
CA PRO A 191 -0.22 -11.11 -15.68
C PRO A 191 -0.79 -9.98 -16.52
N GLN A 192 -2.05 -10.06 -16.95
CA GLN A 192 -2.67 -9.02 -17.77
C GLN A 192 -2.91 -7.74 -16.96
N ARG A 193 -3.43 -7.85 -15.74
CA ARG A 193 -3.62 -6.71 -14.85
C ARG A 193 -2.31 -6.12 -14.35
N LEU A 194 -1.33 -6.99 -14.07
CA LEU A 194 0.02 -6.57 -13.73
C LEU A 194 0.62 -5.72 -14.85
N GLU A 195 0.57 -6.19 -16.08
CA GLU A 195 1.07 -5.45 -17.24
C GLU A 195 0.29 -4.15 -17.45
N ALA A 196 -1.03 -4.19 -17.33
CA ALA A 196 -1.88 -3.00 -17.51
C ALA A 196 -1.53 -1.88 -16.49
N VAL A 197 -1.34 -2.22 -15.21
CA VAL A 197 -0.97 -1.22 -14.19
C VAL A 197 0.44 -0.67 -14.42
N MET A 198 1.38 -1.49 -14.86
CA MET A 198 2.73 -1.04 -15.19
C MET A 198 2.72 -0.11 -16.40
N GLN A 199 2.03 -0.48 -17.48
CA GLN A 199 1.92 0.35 -18.69
C GLN A 199 1.19 1.67 -18.43
N LYS A 200 0.13 1.67 -17.62
CA LYS A 200 -0.56 2.88 -17.18
C LYS A 200 0.41 3.88 -16.53
N ASN A 201 1.26 3.41 -15.63
CA ASN A 201 2.21 4.26 -14.91
C ASN A 201 3.37 4.71 -15.79
N LEU A 202 3.90 3.84 -16.65
CA LEU A 202 4.97 4.19 -17.60
C LEU A 202 4.49 5.15 -18.69
N SER A 203 3.25 5.01 -19.15
CA SER A 203 2.66 5.93 -20.14
C SER A 203 2.43 7.33 -19.56
N TRP A 204 2.03 7.40 -18.28
CA TRP A 204 1.88 8.68 -17.58
C TRP A 204 3.22 9.42 -17.43
N LEU A 205 4.31 8.70 -17.26
CA LEU A 205 5.66 9.27 -17.11
C LEU A 205 6.17 9.94 -18.40
N ARG A 206 5.72 9.48 -19.58
CA ARG A 206 6.09 10.05 -20.88
C ARG A 206 5.40 11.39 -21.14
#